data_4653dcd5cd6d9cab3ed8e82e72acc7a0
#
_entry.id   4653dcd5cd6d9cab3ed8e82e72acc7a0
#
_cell.length_a   1.000
_cell.length_b   1.000
_cell.length_c   1.000
_cell.angle_alpha   90.00
_cell.angle_beta   90.00
_cell.angle_gamma   90.00
#
_symmetry.space_group_name_H-M   'P 1'
#
loop_
_entity.id
_entity.type
_entity.pdbx_description
1 polymer ?
#
loop_
_entity_poly.entity_id
_entity_poly.type
_entity_poly.pdbx_seq_one_letter_code
_entity_poly.pdbx_strand_id
1 'polypeptide(L)'
;WREDPEIKELVFSKRLAGIASALMQVEGVRIYHDQALYKEAGGGITPWHADQYYWPLSSDKTITVWIPLQEVKLEMGPLEFSAGSHQITEGRELSISDESEEKIRQKLRVTDFPHIVEPFALGEVSFHSGWVFHRAGANQTDKVRKVMTVIYMDKDMILKEPENENQRKDWETWCPGAIVGQEIDTPLNPVLFP
;
A
#
# COMPACT_ATOMS: atom_id res chain seq x y z
N TRP A 1 0.79 -4.82 15.12
CA TRP A 1 -0.47 -5.22 15.78
C TRP A 1 -0.37 -6.46 16.67
N ARG A 2 0.66 -7.28 16.52
CA ARG A 2 0.84 -8.52 17.32
C ARG A 2 1.26 -8.27 18.75
N GLU A 3 1.93 -7.16 19.00
CA GLU A 3 2.56 -6.86 20.29
C GLU A 3 1.85 -5.74 21.06
N ASP A 4 1.05 -4.93 20.36
CA ASP A 4 0.39 -3.77 20.93
C ASP A 4 -1.12 -3.82 20.68
N PRO A 5 -1.96 -3.84 21.74
CA PRO A 5 -3.41 -3.96 21.62
C PRO A 5 -4.07 -2.70 21.00
N GLU A 6 -3.52 -1.51 21.20
CA GLU A 6 -4.06 -0.27 20.61
C GLU A 6 -3.80 -0.24 19.11
N ILE A 7 -2.60 -0.64 18.69
CA ILE A 7 -2.29 -0.81 17.27
C ILE A 7 -3.16 -1.89 16.64
N LYS A 8 -3.41 -2.99 17.37
CA LYS A 8 -4.32 -4.04 16.90
C LYS A 8 -5.73 -3.52 16.68
N GLU A 9 -6.27 -2.70 17.58
CA GLU A 9 -7.60 -2.10 17.43
C GLU A 9 -7.69 -1.26 16.14
N LEU A 10 -6.68 -0.46 15.85
CA LEU A 10 -6.60 0.32 14.61
C LEU A 10 -6.53 -0.58 13.37
N VAL A 11 -5.60 -1.53 13.35
CA VAL A 11 -5.37 -2.43 12.21
C VAL A 11 -6.58 -3.33 11.92
N PHE A 12 -7.28 -3.78 12.96
CA PHE A 12 -8.48 -4.63 12.89
C PHE A 12 -9.79 -3.83 12.80
N SER A 13 -9.72 -2.55 12.48
CA SER A 13 -10.89 -1.69 12.33
C SER A 13 -11.88 -2.25 11.31
N LYS A 14 -13.06 -2.71 11.78
CA LYS A 14 -14.16 -3.17 10.95
C LYS A 14 -14.63 -2.12 9.95
N ARG A 15 -14.56 -0.84 10.34
CA ARG A 15 -14.92 0.28 9.48
C ARG A 15 -13.97 0.39 8.29
N LEU A 16 -12.65 0.36 8.52
CA LEU A 16 -11.65 0.45 7.45
C LEU A 16 -11.70 -0.78 6.54
N ALA A 17 -11.81 -1.98 7.12
CA ALA A 17 -11.94 -3.23 6.39
C ALA A 17 -13.23 -3.26 5.53
N GLY A 18 -14.35 -2.77 6.04
CA GLY A 18 -15.60 -2.66 5.28
C GLY A 18 -15.52 -1.67 4.12
N ILE A 19 -14.83 -0.52 4.30
CA ILE A 19 -14.55 0.42 3.21
C ILE A 19 -13.67 -0.26 2.15
N ALA A 20 -12.61 -0.97 2.56
CA ALA A 20 -11.72 -1.69 1.65
C ALA A 20 -12.49 -2.74 0.82
N SER A 21 -13.34 -3.56 1.46
CA SER A 21 -14.20 -4.54 0.79
C SER A 21 -15.10 -3.88 -0.26
N ALA A 22 -15.76 -2.78 0.11
CA ALA A 22 -16.65 -2.05 -0.80
C ALA A 22 -15.91 -1.44 -2.00
N LEU A 23 -14.73 -0.84 -1.78
CA LEU A 23 -13.92 -0.25 -2.84
C LEU A 23 -13.38 -1.31 -3.81
N MET A 24 -12.96 -2.48 -3.31
CA MET A 24 -12.50 -3.60 -4.13
C MET A 24 -13.64 -4.39 -4.78
N GLN A 25 -14.90 -4.18 -4.33
CA GLN A 25 -16.07 -4.95 -4.77
C GLN A 25 -15.88 -6.45 -4.53
N VAL A 26 -15.49 -6.81 -3.30
CA VAL A 26 -15.31 -8.18 -2.83
C VAL A 26 -16.23 -8.47 -1.64
N GLU A 27 -16.54 -9.73 -1.35
CA GLU A 27 -17.42 -10.12 -0.26
C GLU A 27 -16.80 -9.93 1.13
N GLY A 28 -15.45 -9.96 1.20
CA GLY A 28 -14.74 -9.78 2.45
C GLY A 28 -13.26 -9.56 2.22
N VAL A 29 -12.56 -9.15 3.27
CA VAL A 29 -11.13 -8.86 3.20
C VAL A 29 -10.35 -9.51 4.33
N ARG A 30 -9.12 -9.93 3.99
CA ARG A 30 -8.06 -10.29 4.92
C ARG A 30 -7.06 -9.15 5.03
N ILE A 31 -6.35 -9.08 6.14
CA ILE A 31 -5.13 -8.30 6.19
C ILE A 31 -4.02 -9.04 5.41
N TYR A 32 -3.32 -8.31 4.55
CA TYR A 32 -2.06 -8.80 3.99
C TYR A 32 -0.92 -8.51 4.97
N HIS A 33 -0.67 -7.23 5.26
CA HIS A 33 0.18 -6.79 6.37
C HIS A 33 -0.12 -5.34 6.76
N ASP A 34 0.56 -4.87 7.82
CA ASP A 34 0.55 -3.49 8.27
C ASP A 34 1.98 -2.95 8.38
N GLN A 35 2.15 -1.64 8.28
CA GLN A 35 3.45 -0.98 8.41
C GLN A 35 3.32 0.36 9.11
N ALA A 36 4.26 0.64 10.03
CA ALA A 36 4.48 1.97 10.57
C ALA A 36 5.57 2.66 9.72
N LEU A 37 5.22 3.75 9.06
CA LEU A 37 6.10 4.49 8.16
C LEU A 37 6.47 5.84 8.74
N TYR A 38 7.73 6.02 9.07
CA TYR A 38 8.27 7.28 9.56
C TYR A 38 9.16 7.91 8.51
N LYS A 39 8.85 9.16 8.11
CA LYS A 39 9.74 9.95 7.28
C LYS A 39 10.39 11.01 8.15
N GLU A 40 11.68 10.85 8.39
CA GLU A 40 12.48 11.74 9.24
C GLU A 40 12.44 13.18 8.76
N ALA A 41 12.79 14.12 9.64
CA ALA A 41 13.02 15.52 9.28
C ALA A 41 14.09 15.60 8.19
N GLY A 42 13.80 16.30 7.09
CA GLY A 42 14.69 16.35 5.92
C GLY A 42 14.78 15.04 5.12
N GLY A 43 13.95 14.05 5.42
CA GLY A 43 13.92 12.77 4.71
C GLY A 43 13.56 12.93 3.23
N GLY A 44 14.22 12.18 2.36
CA GLY A 44 14.08 12.24 0.90
C GLY A 44 12.71 11.75 0.38
N ILE A 45 12.60 11.71 -0.94
CA ILE A 45 11.40 11.19 -1.62
C ILE A 45 11.26 9.69 -1.42
N THR A 46 10.04 9.19 -1.58
CA THR A 46 9.77 7.79 -1.91
C THR A 46 9.46 7.77 -3.41
N PRO A 47 10.27 7.08 -4.24
CA PRO A 47 10.11 7.05 -5.69
C PRO A 47 8.73 6.56 -6.17
N TRP A 48 8.36 6.92 -7.40
CA TRP A 48 7.18 6.34 -8.07
C TRP A 48 7.27 4.81 -8.12
N HIS A 49 6.20 4.14 -7.70
CA HIS A 49 6.09 2.69 -7.70
C HIS A 49 4.62 2.26 -7.64
N ALA A 50 4.40 0.96 -7.81
CA ALA A 50 3.13 0.29 -7.51
C ALA A 50 3.39 -0.84 -6.50
N ASP A 51 2.63 -0.87 -5.41
CA ASP A 51 2.80 -1.83 -4.33
C ASP A 51 2.64 -3.29 -4.79
N GLN A 52 1.72 -3.54 -5.72
CA GLN A 52 1.41 -4.89 -6.23
C GLN A 52 2.62 -5.61 -6.86
N TYR A 53 3.64 -4.88 -7.29
CA TYR A 53 4.90 -5.46 -7.77
C TYR A 53 5.52 -6.42 -6.75
N TYR A 54 5.36 -6.14 -5.47
CA TYR A 54 5.97 -6.91 -4.37
C TYR A 54 5.16 -8.13 -3.95
N TRP A 55 3.91 -8.25 -4.42
CA TRP A 55 2.95 -9.20 -3.88
C TRP A 55 2.71 -10.39 -4.83
N PRO A 56 3.04 -11.65 -4.42
CA PRO A 56 2.79 -12.85 -5.22
C PRO A 56 1.32 -13.29 -5.09
N LEU A 57 0.39 -12.42 -5.47
CA LEU A 57 -1.05 -12.62 -5.31
C LEU A 57 -1.73 -12.92 -6.63
N SER A 58 -2.75 -13.78 -6.61
CA SER A 58 -3.43 -14.28 -7.82
C SER A 58 -4.31 -13.24 -8.51
N SER A 59 -4.66 -12.16 -7.84
CA SER A 59 -5.48 -11.08 -8.39
C SER A 59 -4.99 -9.71 -7.92
N ASP A 60 -5.54 -8.66 -8.53
CA ASP A 60 -5.32 -7.27 -8.17
C ASP A 60 -6.34 -6.73 -7.14
N LYS A 61 -7.06 -7.63 -6.49
CA LYS A 61 -7.99 -7.30 -5.41
C LYS A 61 -7.22 -7.03 -4.12
N THR A 62 -6.49 -5.93 -4.14
CA THR A 62 -5.68 -5.41 -3.04
C THR A 62 -5.87 -3.91 -2.92
N ILE A 63 -5.85 -3.41 -1.70
CA ILE A 63 -5.97 -1.99 -1.41
C ILE A 63 -5.20 -1.63 -0.15
N THR A 64 -4.45 -0.54 -0.21
CA THR A 64 -3.73 0.01 0.93
C THR A 64 -4.52 1.19 1.50
N VAL A 65 -4.76 1.20 2.81
CA VAL A 65 -5.16 2.40 3.54
C VAL A 65 -3.94 3.08 4.13
N TRP A 66 -3.79 4.36 3.89
CA TRP A 66 -2.72 5.21 4.43
C TRP A 66 -3.32 6.13 5.49
N ILE A 67 -2.86 5.98 6.74
CA ILE A 67 -3.45 6.58 7.95
C ILE A 67 -2.42 7.49 8.59
N PRO A 68 -2.47 8.81 8.36
CA PRO A 68 -1.65 9.76 9.10
C PRO A 68 -1.95 9.70 10.60
N LEU A 69 -0.90 9.63 11.42
CA LEU A 69 -1.01 9.70 12.89
C LEU A 69 -0.89 11.13 13.43
N GLN A 70 -0.92 12.10 12.53
CA GLN A 70 -0.83 13.54 12.78
C GLN A 70 -1.38 14.30 11.58
N GLU A 71 -1.59 15.60 11.69
CA GLU A 71 -1.76 16.45 10.51
C GLU A 71 -0.52 16.34 9.61
N VAL A 72 -0.73 16.14 8.31
CA VAL A 72 0.34 16.06 7.30
C VAL A 72 0.14 17.15 6.27
N LYS A 73 0.97 18.19 6.33
CA LYS A 73 0.98 19.28 5.35
C LYS A 73 1.77 18.88 4.10
N LEU A 74 1.63 19.65 3.01
CA LEU A 74 2.31 19.37 1.75
C LEU A 74 3.83 19.31 1.89
N GLU A 75 4.42 20.19 2.70
CA GLU A 75 5.86 20.22 2.97
C GLU A 75 6.38 19.01 3.77
N MET A 76 5.50 18.21 4.37
CA MET A 76 5.86 16.96 5.06
C MET A 76 5.93 15.76 4.12
N GLY A 77 5.65 15.95 2.83
CA GLY A 77 5.70 14.90 1.80
C GLY A 77 4.59 13.85 1.99
N PRO A 78 3.31 14.21 1.85
CA PRO A 78 2.21 13.25 1.80
C PRO A 78 2.33 12.33 0.59
N LEU A 79 1.43 11.33 0.48
CA LEU A 79 1.31 10.55 -0.74
C LEU A 79 0.84 11.42 -1.92
N GLU A 80 1.40 11.11 -3.08
CA GLU A 80 1.04 11.66 -4.38
C GLU A 80 0.60 10.50 -5.28
N PHE A 81 -0.49 10.67 -5.99
CA PHE A 81 -1.07 9.64 -6.84
C PHE A 81 -1.14 10.09 -8.30
N SER A 82 -0.94 9.17 -9.22
CA SER A 82 -1.41 9.33 -10.60
C SER A 82 -2.76 8.63 -10.72
N ALA A 83 -3.86 9.38 -10.58
CA ALA A 83 -5.20 8.82 -10.51
C ALA A 83 -5.61 8.18 -11.85
N GLY A 84 -5.91 6.88 -11.83
CA GLY A 84 -6.21 6.11 -13.05
C GLY A 84 -5.03 5.31 -13.60
N SER A 85 -3.83 5.48 -13.06
CA SER A 85 -2.60 4.83 -13.54
C SER A 85 -2.58 3.30 -13.40
N HIS A 86 -3.49 2.73 -12.61
CA HIS A 86 -3.71 1.27 -12.57
C HIS A 86 -4.13 0.69 -13.93
N GLN A 87 -4.44 1.52 -14.93
CA GLN A 87 -4.80 1.08 -16.29
C GLN A 87 -3.58 0.84 -17.18
N ILE A 88 -2.39 1.34 -16.82
CA ILE A 88 -1.16 1.10 -17.58
C ILE A 88 -0.35 -0.05 -16.98
N THR A 89 0.31 -0.80 -17.85
CA THR A 89 1.11 -1.98 -17.46
C THR A 89 2.60 -1.70 -17.42
N GLU A 90 3.07 -0.77 -18.25
CA GLU A 90 4.48 -0.40 -18.31
C GLU A 90 4.93 0.29 -17.03
N GLY A 91 6.03 -0.15 -16.47
CA GLY A 91 6.57 0.30 -15.18
C GLY A 91 6.16 -0.55 -13.99
N ARG A 92 5.21 -1.49 -14.16
CA ARG A 92 4.80 -2.43 -13.10
C ARG A 92 5.91 -3.41 -12.71
N GLU A 93 6.87 -3.63 -13.59
CA GLU A 93 8.03 -4.50 -13.37
C GLU A 93 9.15 -3.83 -12.55
N LEU A 94 9.01 -2.56 -12.21
CA LEU A 94 10.05 -1.78 -11.53
C LEU A 94 9.90 -1.81 -10.01
N SER A 95 10.96 -2.19 -9.32
CA SER A 95 11.08 -1.99 -7.87
C SER A 95 11.33 -0.52 -7.53
N ILE A 96 11.04 -0.13 -6.29
CA ILE A 96 11.32 1.24 -5.79
C ILE A 96 12.81 1.55 -5.95
N SER A 97 13.13 2.58 -6.75
CA SER A 97 14.49 3.00 -7.07
C SER A 97 14.50 4.36 -7.78
N ASP A 98 15.69 4.94 -7.99
CA ASP A 98 15.85 6.13 -8.85
C ASP A 98 15.43 5.82 -10.30
N GLU A 99 15.65 4.58 -10.76
CA GLU A 99 15.22 4.13 -12.08
C GLU A 99 13.69 4.13 -12.20
N SER A 100 12.97 3.63 -11.20
CA SER A 100 11.50 3.66 -11.19
C SER A 100 10.96 5.09 -11.16
N GLU A 101 11.57 5.98 -10.36
CA GLU A 101 11.22 7.40 -10.33
C GLU A 101 11.30 8.02 -11.72
N GLU A 102 12.39 7.80 -12.45
CA GLU A 102 12.58 8.41 -13.74
C GLU A 102 11.68 7.80 -14.82
N LYS A 103 11.64 6.46 -14.93
CA LYS A 103 10.88 5.76 -15.98
C LYS A 103 9.36 5.93 -15.81
N ILE A 104 8.85 5.73 -14.60
CA ILE A 104 7.41 5.88 -14.33
C ILE A 104 7.01 7.34 -14.51
N ARG A 105 7.79 8.30 -13.99
CA ARG A 105 7.52 9.72 -14.18
C ARG A 105 7.46 10.13 -15.67
N GLN A 106 8.38 9.63 -16.50
CA GLN A 106 8.35 9.87 -17.96
C GLN A 106 7.09 9.29 -18.58
N LYS A 107 6.69 8.08 -18.21
CA LYS A 107 5.47 7.44 -18.69
C LYS A 107 4.23 8.23 -18.28
N LEU A 108 4.14 8.65 -17.02
CA LEU A 108 3.00 9.40 -16.50
C LEU A 108 2.85 10.80 -17.15
N ARG A 109 3.94 11.42 -17.61
CA ARG A 109 3.90 12.72 -18.31
C ARG A 109 3.20 12.67 -19.68
N VAL A 110 3.17 11.51 -20.33
CA VAL A 110 2.51 11.33 -21.64
C VAL A 110 1.12 10.73 -21.52
N THR A 111 0.68 10.43 -20.28
CA THR A 111 -0.68 10.02 -19.97
C THR A 111 -1.42 11.24 -19.39
N ASP A 112 -2.71 11.34 -19.68
CA ASP A 112 -3.56 12.43 -19.17
C ASP A 112 -4.20 12.09 -17.82
N PHE A 113 -3.45 11.38 -16.94
CA PHE A 113 -3.92 11.04 -15.62
C PHE A 113 -3.71 12.20 -14.64
N PRO A 114 -4.73 12.57 -13.85
CA PRO A 114 -4.58 13.60 -12.84
C PRO A 114 -3.49 13.24 -11.82
N HIS A 115 -2.59 14.19 -11.56
CA HIS A 115 -1.65 14.10 -10.44
C HIS A 115 -2.34 14.69 -9.21
N ILE A 116 -2.55 13.86 -8.19
CA ILE A 116 -3.25 14.23 -6.96
C ILE A 116 -2.24 14.24 -5.81
N VAL A 117 -2.15 15.38 -5.14
CA VAL A 117 -1.41 15.55 -3.88
C VAL A 117 -2.19 16.50 -3.00
N GLU A 118 -2.56 16.06 -1.80
CA GLU A 118 -3.35 16.81 -0.85
C GLU A 118 -2.75 16.72 0.55
N PRO A 119 -2.90 17.74 1.38
CA PRO A 119 -2.61 17.63 2.80
C PRO A 119 -3.64 16.71 3.48
N PHE A 120 -3.32 16.22 4.67
CA PHE A 120 -4.24 15.41 5.48
C PHE A 120 -4.45 16.07 6.84
N ALA A 121 -5.69 16.28 7.23
CA ALA A 121 -6.03 16.55 8.61
C ALA A 121 -5.94 15.25 9.44
N LEU A 122 -5.80 15.37 10.75
CA LEU A 122 -5.85 14.22 11.64
C LEU A 122 -7.22 13.53 11.53
N GLY A 123 -7.22 12.23 11.26
CA GLY A 123 -8.43 11.43 11.06
C GLY A 123 -8.84 11.26 9.59
N GLU A 124 -8.22 11.97 8.66
CA GLU A 124 -8.34 11.68 7.23
C GLU A 124 -7.44 10.53 6.82
N VAL A 125 -7.88 9.75 5.86
CA VAL A 125 -7.14 8.62 5.31
C VAL A 125 -7.30 8.57 3.79
N SER A 126 -6.34 7.98 3.09
CA SER A 126 -6.51 7.64 1.68
C SER A 126 -6.52 6.14 1.46
N PHE A 127 -7.19 5.71 0.38
CA PHE A 127 -7.16 4.34 -0.10
C PHE A 127 -6.64 4.31 -1.54
N HIS A 128 -5.75 3.37 -1.84
CA HIS A 128 -5.27 3.15 -3.21
C HIS A 128 -5.10 1.67 -3.50
N SER A 129 -5.47 1.26 -4.73
CA SER A 129 -5.28 -0.13 -5.18
C SER A 129 -3.80 -0.42 -5.45
N GLY A 130 -3.40 -1.68 -5.35
CA GLY A 130 -2.01 -2.10 -5.46
C GLY A 130 -1.30 -1.67 -6.75
N TRP A 131 -2.04 -1.52 -7.88
CA TRP A 131 -1.46 -1.09 -9.16
C TRP A 131 -1.50 0.41 -9.42
N VAL A 132 -2.05 1.23 -8.54
CA VAL A 132 -1.96 2.70 -8.69
C VAL A 132 -0.54 3.15 -8.45
N PHE A 133 0.07 3.81 -9.44
CA PHE A 133 1.36 4.45 -9.24
C PHE A 133 1.22 5.61 -8.28
N HIS A 134 2.06 5.57 -7.27
CA HIS A 134 2.13 6.58 -6.23
C HIS A 134 3.58 6.81 -5.78
N ARG A 135 3.79 7.90 -5.08
CA ARG A 135 5.06 8.31 -4.50
C ARG A 135 4.82 9.09 -3.23
N ALA A 136 5.89 9.52 -2.57
CA ALA A 136 5.78 10.55 -1.54
C ALA A 136 6.89 11.58 -1.69
N GLY A 137 6.56 12.86 -1.56
CA GLY A 137 7.50 13.96 -1.55
C GLY A 137 8.52 13.87 -0.42
N ALA A 138 9.57 14.70 -0.49
CA ALA A 138 10.50 14.87 0.60
C ALA A 138 9.82 15.56 1.80
N ASN A 139 10.24 15.20 3.01
CA ASN A 139 9.86 15.93 4.21
C ASN A 139 10.79 17.14 4.39
N GLN A 140 10.30 18.32 4.06
CA GLN A 140 11.06 19.57 4.14
C GLN A 140 10.98 20.24 5.53
N THR A 141 10.32 19.59 6.49
CA THR A 141 10.10 20.12 7.84
C THR A 141 11.16 19.58 8.83
N ASP A 142 11.18 20.16 10.01
CA ASP A 142 11.97 19.72 11.15
C ASP A 142 11.30 18.64 12.01
N LYS A 143 10.14 18.12 11.55
CA LYS A 143 9.34 17.13 12.27
C LYS A 143 9.27 15.82 11.52
N VAL A 144 9.25 14.71 12.26
CA VAL A 144 8.99 13.38 11.69
C VAL A 144 7.55 13.27 11.22
N ARG A 145 7.31 12.80 9.99
CA ARG A 145 5.99 12.40 9.49
C ARG A 145 5.72 10.96 9.90
N LYS A 146 4.65 10.73 10.65
CA LYS A 146 4.26 9.43 11.20
C LYS A 146 2.98 8.94 10.54
N VAL A 147 3.03 7.72 10.02
CA VAL A 147 1.92 7.11 9.29
C VAL A 147 1.82 5.63 9.64
N MET A 148 0.61 5.12 9.68
CA MET A 148 0.32 3.70 9.67
C MET A 148 -0.32 3.32 8.34
N THR A 149 0.03 2.17 7.78
CA THR A 149 -0.67 1.59 6.64
C THR A 149 -1.21 0.22 6.99
N VAL A 150 -2.37 -0.12 6.41
CA VAL A 150 -2.90 -1.48 6.44
C VAL A 150 -3.21 -1.88 5.00
N ILE A 151 -2.67 -2.99 4.58
CA ILE A 151 -2.90 -3.55 3.26
C ILE A 151 -3.93 -4.67 3.39
N TYR A 152 -5.01 -4.53 2.64
CA TYR A 152 -6.08 -5.52 2.55
C TYR A 152 -5.99 -6.27 1.23
N MET A 153 -6.35 -7.54 1.26
CA MET A 153 -6.57 -8.37 0.09
C MET A 153 -7.95 -9.04 0.17
N ASP A 154 -8.47 -9.50 -0.97
CA ASP A 154 -9.67 -10.34 -1.00
C ASP A 154 -9.53 -11.50 -0.01
N LYS A 155 -10.61 -11.82 0.72
CA LYS A 155 -10.61 -12.93 1.69
C LYS A 155 -10.26 -14.28 1.06
N ASP A 156 -10.55 -14.46 -0.23
CA ASP A 156 -10.32 -15.70 -1.00
C ASP A 156 -9.02 -15.61 -1.86
N MET A 157 -8.09 -14.71 -1.50
CA MET A 157 -6.85 -14.50 -2.23
C MET A 157 -5.98 -15.76 -2.23
N ILE A 158 -5.50 -16.15 -3.42
CA ILE A 158 -4.62 -17.29 -3.62
C ILE A 158 -3.17 -16.81 -3.74
N LEU A 159 -2.23 -17.53 -3.10
CA LEU A 159 -0.81 -17.29 -3.24
C LEU A 159 -0.32 -17.80 -4.60
N LYS A 160 0.33 -16.95 -5.38
CA LYS A 160 1.03 -17.32 -6.63
C LYS A 160 2.46 -17.73 -6.37
N GLU A 161 3.05 -18.45 -7.34
CA GLU A 161 4.51 -18.62 -7.39
C GLU A 161 5.18 -17.25 -7.52
N PRO A 162 6.15 -16.92 -6.64
CA PRO A 162 6.89 -15.66 -6.75
C PRO A 162 7.66 -15.57 -8.07
N GLU A 163 7.51 -14.45 -8.76
CA GLU A 163 8.17 -14.16 -10.05
C GLU A 163 9.56 -13.54 -9.88
N ASN A 164 9.85 -13.03 -8.67
CA ASN A 164 11.12 -12.39 -8.35
C ASN A 164 11.45 -12.52 -6.85
N GLU A 165 12.68 -12.13 -6.48
CA GLU A 165 13.18 -12.23 -5.11
C GLU A 165 12.42 -11.33 -4.13
N ASN A 166 11.90 -10.17 -4.57
CA ASN A 166 11.10 -9.30 -3.70
C ASN A 166 9.79 -9.98 -3.31
N GLN A 167 9.10 -10.61 -4.25
CA GLN A 167 7.88 -11.36 -3.99
C GLN A 167 8.14 -12.58 -3.09
N ARG A 168 9.28 -13.25 -3.25
CA ARG A 168 9.66 -14.36 -2.37
C ARG A 168 9.84 -13.90 -0.92
N LYS A 169 10.60 -12.83 -0.71
CA LYS A 169 10.81 -12.24 0.62
C LYS A 169 9.51 -11.76 1.26
N ASP A 170 8.65 -11.19 0.45
CA ASP A 170 7.36 -10.69 0.89
C ASP A 170 6.45 -11.83 1.37
N TRP A 171 6.34 -12.91 0.59
CA TRP A 171 5.65 -14.13 0.99
C TRP A 171 6.19 -14.71 2.31
N GLU A 172 7.51 -14.92 2.39
CA GLU A 172 8.15 -15.48 3.59
C GLU A 172 7.92 -14.63 4.83
N THR A 173 7.82 -13.31 4.67
CA THR A 173 7.63 -12.36 5.76
C THR A 173 6.16 -12.26 6.19
N TRP A 174 5.23 -12.11 5.24
CA TRP A 174 3.86 -11.70 5.52
C TRP A 174 2.84 -12.83 5.43
N CYS A 175 3.17 -13.91 4.74
CA CYS A 175 2.30 -15.08 4.60
C CYS A 175 3.04 -16.39 4.96
N PRO A 176 3.76 -16.45 6.10
CA PRO A 176 4.55 -17.63 6.45
C PRO A 176 3.65 -18.86 6.61
N GLY A 177 3.98 -19.93 5.89
CA GLY A 177 3.21 -21.17 5.88
C GLY A 177 2.11 -21.25 4.82
N ALA A 178 1.84 -20.15 4.10
CA ALA A 178 0.96 -20.21 2.93
C ALA A 178 1.56 -21.07 1.81
N ILE A 179 0.73 -21.78 1.07
CA ILE A 179 1.12 -22.73 0.03
C ILE A 179 0.73 -22.16 -1.34
N VAL A 180 1.65 -22.16 -2.28
CA VAL A 180 1.41 -21.74 -3.66
C VAL A 180 0.23 -22.50 -4.26
N GLY A 181 -0.66 -21.79 -4.91
CA GLY A 181 -1.89 -22.32 -5.51
C GLY A 181 -3.04 -22.52 -4.52
N GLN A 182 -2.86 -22.17 -3.25
CA GLN A 182 -3.92 -22.25 -2.24
C GLN A 182 -4.28 -20.85 -1.69
N GLU A 183 -5.44 -20.75 -1.08
CA GLU A 183 -5.89 -19.56 -0.35
C GLU A 183 -4.90 -19.22 0.77
N ILE A 184 -4.62 -17.92 0.92
CA ILE A 184 -3.75 -17.42 1.99
C ILE A 184 -4.55 -17.39 3.29
N ASP A 185 -4.39 -18.41 4.11
CA ASP A 185 -5.03 -18.52 5.43
C ASP A 185 -4.00 -18.81 6.51
N THR A 186 -3.27 -17.77 6.91
CA THR A 186 -2.25 -17.88 7.95
C THR A 186 -2.62 -17.08 9.19
N PRO A 187 -2.00 -17.34 10.34
CA PRO A 187 -2.21 -16.55 11.56
C PRO A 187 -1.89 -15.05 11.40
N LEU A 188 -1.10 -14.66 10.39
CA LEU A 188 -0.80 -13.27 10.06
C LEU A 188 -1.84 -12.62 9.14
N ASN A 189 -2.67 -13.41 8.48
CA ASN A 189 -3.63 -12.95 7.48
C ASN A 189 -5.09 -13.27 7.88
N PRO A 190 -5.56 -12.93 9.09
CA PRO A 190 -6.93 -13.21 9.48
C PRO A 190 -7.93 -12.41 8.65
N VAL A 191 -9.14 -12.95 8.48
CA VAL A 191 -10.27 -12.23 7.90
C VAL A 191 -10.66 -11.10 8.86
N LEU A 192 -10.75 -9.87 8.33
CA LEU A 192 -11.12 -8.69 9.09
C LEU A 192 -12.57 -8.25 8.82
N PHE A 193 -13.12 -8.61 7.65
CA PHE A 193 -14.48 -8.32 7.20
C PHE A 193 -14.93 -9.46 6.27
N PRO A 194 -16.15 -10.02 6.28
CA PRO A 194 -17.38 -9.32 6.44
C PRO A 194 -17.59 -8.86 7.80
#